data_0b51908bac7a10d6f5baa2bccb63fd85
#
_entry.id   0b51908bac7a10d6f5baa2bccb63fd85
#
_cell.length_a   1.000
_cell.length_b   1.000
_cell.length_c   1.000
_cell.angle_alpha   90.00
_cell.angle_beta   90.00
_cell.angle_gamma   90.00
#
_symmetry.space_group_name_H-M   'P 1'
#
loop_
_entity.id
_entity.type
_entity.pdbx_description
1 polymer ?
#
loop_
_entity_poly.entity_id
_entity_poly.type
_entity_poly.pdbx_seq_one_letter_code
_entity_poly.pdbx_strand_id
1 'polypeptide(L)'
;GKPVTIVEMLPSILYGNDSDVCRTMTELLTDRGVTIHTGAKVLEIRDGLTCVFEKEGQKLTAEGAVVILATGRKPDTAALGLEAAGVATERGFVLVDDELRTTVPHIFAIGDLTGKQQLAHVATAQGIVAAHNAAGAHRTMRYDAVPGCIYTTPEIACVGLTEEKAAAAGHPVRVGKFNVSGNGRSLAMVLGCHILAPHATEMIGEIALAIQNGLTAGAVSDTIHAHPTVSEILMEAAHDVEGLCCHKL
;
A
#
# COMPACT_ATOMS: atom_id res chain seq x y z
N GLY A 1 12.63 -25.26 1.34
CA GLY A 1 13.16 -23.91 1.37
C GLY A 1 14.20 -23.71 2.46
N LYS A 2 14.69 -22.50 2.63
CA LYS A 2 15.56 -22.15 3.77
C LYS A 2 14.68 -21.65 4.92
N PRO A 3 15.09 -21.88 6.20
CA PRO A 3 14.44 -21.24 7.34
C PRO A 3 14.48 -19.70 7.19
N VAL A 4 13.37 -19.04 7.45
CA VAL A 4 13.25 -17.58 7.39
C VAL A 4 12.68 -17.08 8.70
N THR A 5 13.29 -16.03 9.26
CA THR A 5 12.75 -15.30 10.41
C THR A 5 12.54 -13.85 10.03
N ILE A 6 11.35 -13.33 10.27
CA ILE A 6 10.98 -11.91 10.11
C ILE A 6 10.93 -11.28 11.50
N VAL A 7 11.61 -10.16 11.67
CA VAL A 7 11.56 -9.34 12.89
C VAL A 7 11.01 -7.96 12.50
N GLU A 8 9.80 -7.65 12.95
CA GLU A 8 9.07 -6.44 12.61
C GLU A 8 8.69 -5.64 13.87
N MET A 9 9.02 -4.37 13.89
CA MET A 9 8.75 -3.49 15.02
C MET A 9 7.28 -3.16 15.16
N LEU A 10 6.53 -3.11 14.06
CA LEU A 10 5.12 -2.80 14.03
C LEU A 10 4.25 -3.99 14.51
N PRO A 11 2.97 -3.76 14.86
CA PRO A 11 2.11 -4.83 15.41
C PRO A 11 1.79 -5.94 14.41
N SER A 12 1.95 -5.71 13.11
CA SER A 12 1.75 -6.71 12.07
C SER A 12 2.77 -6.55 10.94
N ILE A 13 3.07 -7.63 10.22
CA ILE A 13 3.70 -7.49 8.91
C ILE A 13 2.75 -6.77 7.96
N LEU A 14 3.28 -6.11 6.91
CA LEU A 14 2.48 -5.39 5.91
C LEU A 14 1.62 -4.27 6.50
N TYR A 15 2.04 -3.71 7.63
CA TYR A 15 1.32 -2.66 8.34
C TYR A 15 0.94 -1.50 7.41
N GLY A 16 -0.33 -1.05 7.52
CA GLY A 16 -0.90 -0.02 6.64
C GLY A 16 -1.80 -0.57 5.54
N ASN A 17 -1.76 -1.90 5.29
CA ASN A 17 -2.79 -2.61 4.52
C ASN A 17 -3.97 -2.98 5.43
N ASP A 18 -5.05 -3.47 4.84
CA ASP A 18 -6.21 -3.95 5.59
C ASP A 18 -5.84 -5.10 6.53
N SER A 19 -6.42 -5.11 7.72
CA SER A 19 -6.10 -6.08 8.78
C SER A 19 -6.34 -7.53 8.36
N ASP A 20 -7.36 -7.80 7.58
CA ASP A 20 -7.65 -9.15 7.08
C ASP A 20 -6.55 -9.65 6.14
N VAL A 21 -6.06 -8.78 5.24
CA VAL A 21 -4.94 -9.11 4.33
C VAL A 21 -3.66 -9.36 5.13
N CYS A 22 -3.36 -8.51 6.11
CA CYS A 22 -2.19 -8.67 6.99
C CYS A 22 -2.24 -10.00 7.75
N ARG A 23 -3.41 -10.35 8.32
CA ARG A 23 -3.63 -11.59 9.06
C ARG A 23 -3.46 -12.80 8.13
N THR A 24 -4.18 -12.84 7.02
CA THR A 24 -4.16 -13.98 6.09
C THR A 24 -2.76 -14.23 5.54
N MET A 25 -2.00 -13.18 5.19
CA MET A 25 -0.63 -13.35 4.74
C MET A 25 0.31 -13.82 5.85
N THR A 26 0.09 -13.38 7.09
CA THR A 26 0.84 -13.87 8.27
C THR A 26 0.62 -15.37 8.46
N GLU A 27 -0.63 -15.82 8.39
CA GLU A 27 -1.00 -17.25 8.47
C GLU A 27 -0.33 -18.06 7.34
N LEU A 28 -0.48 -17.61 6.09
CA LEU A 28 0.12 -18.27 4.93
C LEU A 28 1.65 -18.40 5.01
N LEU A 29 2.35 -17.38 5.50
CA LEU A 29 3.80 -17.42 5.68
C LEU A 29 4.19 -18.35 6.84
N THR A 30 3.43 -18.33 7.94
CA THR A 30 3.65 -19.20 9.09
C THR A 30 3.46 -20.68 8.71
N ASP A 31 2.41 -21.00 7.96
CA ASP A 31 2.16 -22.35 7.42
C ASP A 31 3.27 -22.84 6.49
N ARG A 32 3.97 -21.92 5.83
CA ARG A 32 5.16 -22.19 5.01
C ARG A 32 6.44 -22.32 5.83
N GLY A 33 6.36 -22.21 7.15
CA GLY A 33 7.49 -22.36 8.07
C GLY A 33 8.30 -21.09 8.29
N VAL A 34 7.76 -19.91 7.98
CA VAL A 34 8.39 -18.63 8.33
C VAL A 34 8.10 -18.30 9.79
N THR A 35 9.14 -18.02 10.57
CA THR A 35 9.00 -17.51 11.93
C THR A 35 8.80 -15.99 11.90
N ILE A 36 7.74 -15.49 12.53
CA ILE A 36 7.40 -14.06 12.50
C ILE A 36 7.32 -13.49 13.92
N HIS A 37 8.14 -12.48 14.19
CA HIS A 37 8.12 -11.69 15.42
C HIS A 37 7.66 -10.29 15.11
N THR A 38 6.41 -9.95 15.45
CA THR A 38 5.87 -8.58 15.40
C THR A 38 5.94 -7.91 16.77
N GLY A 39 5.86 -6.57 16.83
CA GLY A 39 6.09 -5.80 18.03
C GLY A 39 7.53 -5.98 18.56
N ALA A 40 8.47 -6.30 17.69
CA ALA A 40 9.83 -6.73 18.01
C ALA A 40 10.85 -5.70 17.50
N LYS A 41 11.51 -5.00 18.42
CA LYS A 41 12.47 -3.94 18.11
C LYS A 41 13.87 -4.51 17.97
N VAL A 42 14.45 -4.45 16.78
CA VAL A 42 15.87 -4.82 16.57
C VAL A 42 16.77 -3.85 17.34
N LEU A 43 17.68 -4.39 18.11
CA LEU A 43 18.65 -3.65 18.93
C LEU A 43 20.02 -3.59 18.25
N GLU A 44 20.50 -4.73 17.74
CA GLU A 44 21.80 -4.84 17.07
C GLU A 44 21.86 -6.05 16.14
N ILE A 45 22.81 -6.03 15.22
CA ILE A 45 23.22 -7.19 14.43
C ILE A 45 24.67 -7.51 14.84
N ARG A 46 24.90 -8.72 15.38
CA ARG A 46 26.22 -9.22 15.80
C ARG A 46 26.83 -10.07 14.70
N ASP A 47 28.10 -9.87 14.44
CA ASP A 47 28.89 -10.65 13.49
C ASP A 47 28.26 -10.77 12.10
N GLY A 48 27.33 -9.83 11.77
CA GLY A 48 26.58 -9.80 10.53
C GLY A 48 25.50 -10.87 10.37
N LEU A 49 25.33 -11.79 11.33
CA LEU A 49 24.51 -13.00 11.19
C LEU A 49 23.50 -13.19 12.32
N THR A 50 23.70 -12.58 13.48
CA THR A 50 22.82 -12.70 14.66
C THR A 50 22.05 -11.42 14.87
N CYS A 51 20.74 -11.46 14.66
CA CYS A 51 19.83 -10.37 14.99
C CYS A 51 19.43 -10.45 16.47
N VAL A 52 19.73 -9.42 17.25
CA VAL A 52 19.29 -9.27 18.64
C VAL A 52 18.12 -8.29 18.65
N PHE A 53 17.01 -8.69 19.23
CA PHE A 53 15.81 -7.86 19.31
C PHE A 53 15.11 -7.96 20.65
N GLU A 54 14.29 -6.98 20.96
CA GLU A 54 13.45 -6.94 22.15
C GLU A 54 11.99 -7.12 21.76
N LYS A 55 11.32 -8.03 22.44
CA LYS A 55 9.87 -8.23 22.35
C LYS A 55 9.31 -8.41 23.76
N GLU A 56 8.28 -7.61 24.10
CA GLU A 56 7.62 -7.68 25.43
C GLU A 56 8.60 -7.56 26.61
N GLY A 57 9.63 -6.71 26.47
CA GLY A 57 10.67 -6.50 27.48
C GLY A 57 11.72 -7.61 27.56
N GLN A 58 11.64 -8.65 26.74
CA GLN A 58 12.60 -9.74 26.69
C GLN A 58 13.56 -9.59 25.51
N LYS A 59 14.86 -9.81 25.75
CA LYS A 59 15.85 -9.90 24.68
C LYS A 59 15.87 -11.30 24.09
N LEU A 60 15.68 -11.36 22.79
CA LEU A 60 15.68 -12.57 21.98
C LEU A 60 16.74 -12.48 20.88
N THR A 61 17.10 -13.60 20.28
CA THR A 61 18.04 -13.68 19.16
C THR A 61 17.46 -14.53 18.04
N ALA A 62 17.77 -14.13 16.80
CA ALA A 62 17.56 -14.96 15.61
C ALA A 62 18.88 -15.03 14.84
N GLU A 63 19.30 -16.24 14.50
CA GLU A 63 20.53 -16.49 13.75
C GLU A 63 20.20 -16.90 12.32
N GLY A 64 21.05 -16.50 11.38
CA GLY A 64 20.89 -16.83 9.98
C GLY A 64 22.19 -16.83 9.22
N ALA A 65 22.23 -17.47 8.06
CA ALA A 65 23.38 -17.40 7.15
C ALA A 65 23.44 -16.06 6.39
N VAL A 66 22.32 -15.30 6.38
CA VAL A 66 22.20 -13.98 5.76
C VAL A 66 21.22 -13.16 6.57
N VAL A 67 21.53 -11.88 6.78
CA VAL A 67 20.61 -10.88 7.34
C VAL A 67 20.26 -9.89 6.26
N ILE A 68 18.95 -9.67 6.05
CA ILE A 68 18.43 -8.70 5.08
C ILE A 68 17.84 -7.53 5.87
N LEU A 69 18.36 -6.33 5.63
CA LEU A 69 17.81 -5.08 6.18
C LEU A 69 16.75 -4.52 5.24
N ALA A 70 15.49 -4.57 5.68
CA ALA A 70 14.33 -4.05 4.94
C ALA A 70 13.62 -2.93 5.74
N THR A 71 14.39 -2.07 6.40
CA THR A 71 13.93 -1.07 7.38
C THR A 71 13.45 0.25 6.77
N GLY A 72 13.10 0.24 5.49
CA GLY A 72 12.62 1.40 4.76
C GLY A 72 13.70 2.16 4.00
N ARG A 73 13.34 3.30 3.42
CA ARG A 73 14.17 4.15 2.57
C ARG A 73 14.25 5.57 3.14
N LYS A 74 15.40 6.17 2.99
CA LYS A 74 15.61 7.60 3.23
C LYS A 74 16.11 8.24 1.94
N PRO A 75 15.69 9.48 1.64
CA PRO A 75 16.26 10.20 0.49
C PRO A 75 17.70 10.60 0.79
N ASP A 76 18.58 10.47 -0.19
CA ASP A 76 19.92 11.03 -0.15
C ASP A 76 19.90 12.39 -0.85
N THR A 77 19.64 13.44 -0.08
CA THR A 77 19.54 14.82 -0.58
C THR A 77 20.73 15.70 -0.20
N ALA A 78 21.69 15.16 0.56
CA ALA A 78 22.80 15.96 1.11
C ALA A 78 23.66 16.63 0.04
N ALA A 79 23.88 15.95 -1.10
CA ALA A 79 24.70 16.45 -2.20
C ALA A 79 23.97 17.44 -3.13
N LEU A 80 22.68 17.68 -2.97
CA LEU A 80 21.86 18.49 -3.89
C LEU A 80 21.97 20.01 -3.62
N GLY A 81 22.61 20.44 -2.54
CA GLY A 81 22.73 21.85 -2.19
C GLY A 81 21.39 22.55 -1.93
N LEU A 82 20.39 21.82 -1.43
CA LEU A 82 19.01 22.30 -1.23
C LEU A 82 18.93 23.53 -0.32
N GLU A 83 19.71 23.56 0.76
CA GLU A 83 19.79 24.69 1.68
C GLU A 83 20.32 25.96 0.98
N ALA A 84 21.36 25.83 0.19
CA ALA A 84 21.93 26.94 -0.60
C ALA A 84 20.95 27.47 -1.66
N ALA A 85 20.05 26.62 -2.15
CA ALA A 85 18.97 26.98 -3.06
C ALA A 85 17.71 27.54 -2.34
N GLY A 86 17.68 27.57 -1.01
CA GLY A 86 16.53 27.99 -0.22
C GLY A 86 15.37 26.99 -0.18
N VAL A 87 15.62 25.73 -0.56
CA VAL A 87 14.62 24.66 -0.57
C VAL A 87 14.51 24.03 0.81
N ALA A 88 13.32 24.10 1.41
CA ALA A 88 13.07 23.55 2.73
C ALA A 88 12.93 22.01 2.70
N THR A 89 13.47 21.38 3.74
CA THR A 89 13.37 19.93 3.95
C THR A 89 12.86 19.60 5.35
N GLU A 90 12.17 18.48 5.51
CA GLU A 90 11.81 17.91 6.80
C GLU A 90 12.25 16.44 6.85
N ARG A 91 13.06 16.08 7.86
CA ARG A 91 13.61 14.72 8.02
C ARG A 91 14.34 14.19 6.76
N GLY A 92 14.92 15.10 5.97
CA GLY A 92 15.60 14.79 4.71
C GLY A 92 14.70 14.76 3.48
N PHE A 93 13.39 14.85 3.62
CA PHE A 93 12.46 14.97 2.50
C PHE A 93 12.24 16.42 2.09
N VAL A 94 12.15 16.67 0.80
CA VAL A 94 11.85 18.00 0.25
C VAL A 94 10.38 18.32 0.45
N LEU A 95 10.08 19.46 1.05
CA LEU A 95 8.71 19.92 1.21
C LEU A 95 8.16 20.45 -0.11
N VAL A 96 6.99 19.95 -0.50
CA VAL A 96 6.25 20.37 -1.68
C VAL A 96 4.78 20.58 -1.38
N ASP A 97 4.16 21.50 -2.12
CA ASP A 97 2.70 21.66 -2.16
C ASP A 97 2.03 20.60 -3.05
N ASP A 98 0.72 20.72 -3.26
CA ASP A 98 -0.04 19.80 -4.10
C ASP A 98 0.24 19.96 -5.61
N GLU A 99 0.83 21.09 -6.02
CA GLU A 99 1.35 21.34 -7.37
C GLU A 99 2.79 20.85 -7.56
N LEU A 100 3.40 20.25 -6.52
CA LEU A 100 4.79 19.78 -6.47
C LEU A 100 5.85 20.89 -6.49
N ARG A 101 5.46 22.13 -6.16
CA ARG A 101 6.39 23.25 -5.99
C ARG A 101 7.07 23.13 -4.62
N THR A 102 8.34 23.41 -4.58
CA THR A 102 9.07 23.56 -3.32
C THR A 102 8.80 24.93 -2.70
N THR A 103 9.45 25.24 -1.58
CA THR A 103 9.45 26.59 -1.00
C THR A 103 10.02 27.66 -1.93
N VAL A 104 10.70 27.25 -3.01
CA VAL A 104 11.23 28.15 -4.05
C VAL A 104 10.34 27.97 -5.30
N PRO A 105 9.57 29.00 -5.72
CA PRO A 105 8.47 28.85 -6.67
C PRO A 105 8.81 28.27 -8.05
N HIS A 106 10.06 28.38 -8.50
CA HIS A 106 10.53 27.84 -9.79
C HIS A 106 11.26 26.51 -9.66
N ILE A 107 11.33 25.93 -8.45
CA ILE A 107 11.92 24.61 -8.20
C ILE A 107 10.80 23.64 -7.83
N PHE A 108 10.76 22.53 -8.54
CA PHE A 108 9.83 21.42 -8.29
C PHE A 108 10.61 20.23 -7.76
N ALA A 109 9.94 19.39 -6.94
CA ALA A 109 10.49 18.14 -6.47
C ALA A 109 9.49 17.01 -6.66
N ILE A 110 9.97 15.84 -7.10
CA ILE A 110 9.17 14.67 -7.45
C ILE A 110 9.84 13.39 -6.95
N GLY A 111 9.07 12.30 -6.90
CA GLY A 111 9.57 10.98 -6.55
C GLY A 111 9.84 10.79 -5.07
N ASP A 112 10.68 9.82 -4.77
CA ASP A 112 10.99 9.34 -3.41
C ASP A 112 11.47 10.46 -2.49
N LEU A 113 12.12 11.46 -3.02
CA LEU A 113 12.67 12.58 -2.24
C LEU A 113 11.59 13.51 -1.62
N THR A 114 10.34 13.44 -2.10
CA THR A 114 9.22 14.20 -1.51
C THR A 114 8.59 13.52 -0.29
N GLY A 115 8.87 12.23 -0.06
CA GLY A 115 8.31 11.46 1.05
C GLY A 115 6.81 11.19 0.99
N LYS A 116 6.13 11.61 -0.08
CA LYS A 116 4.65 11.42 -0.20
C LYS A 116 4.29 9.94 -0.35
N GLN A 117 4.72 9.31 -1.44
CA GLN A 117 4.62 7.86 -1.68
C GLN A 117 5.82 7.44 -2.52
N GLN A 118 6.61 6.50 -2.00
CA GLN A 118 7.88 6.07 -2.62
C GLN A 118 7.64 4.91 -3.60
N LEU A 119 6.92 5.22 -4.70
CA LEU A 119 6.52 4.28 -5.75
C LEU A 119 6.89 4.85 -7.13
N ALA A 120 7.40 3.99 -8.01
CA ALA A 120 7.86 4.41 -9.34
C ALA A 120 6.76 5.09 -10.18
N HIS A 121 5.56 4.51 -10.20
CA HIS A 121 4.41 5.06 -10.92
C HIS A 121 3.92 6.41 -10.32
N VAL A 122 4.10 6.61 -9.01
CA VAL A 122 3.82 7.91 -8.36
C VAL A 122 4.86 8.95 -8.82
N ALA A 123 6.15 8.58 -8.84
CA ALA A 123 7.19 9.48 -9.33
C ALA A 123 6.95 9.89 -10.80
N THR A 124 6.50 8.97 -11.65
CA THR A 124 6.12 9.25 -13.04
C THR A 124 4.94 10.22 -13.12
N ALA A 125 3.88 9.98 -12.36
CA ALA A 125 2.71 10.86 -12.33
C ALA A 125 3.07 12.26 -11.79
N GLN A 126 3.85 12.32 -10.72
CA GLN A 126 4.39 13.59 -10.20
C GLN A 126 5.24 14.33 -11.25
N GLY A 127 6.07 13.61 -12.02
CA GLY A 127 6.87 14.20 -13.10
C GLY A 127 6.02 14.87 -14.17
N ILE A 128 4.90 14.22 -14.56
CA ILE A 128 3.95 14.78 -15.51
C ILE A 128 3.28 16.06 -14.94
N VAL A 129 2.83 16.02 -13.68
CA VAL A 129 2.21 17.18 -13.02
C VAL A 129 3.23 18.33 -12.91
N ALA A 130 4.43 18.06 -12.42
CA ALA A 130 5.48 19.08 -12.26
C ALA A 130 5.88 19.71 -13.60
N ALA A 131 6.01 18.89 -14.67
CA ALA A 131 6.35 19.40 -16.00
C ALA A 131 5.26 20.34 -16.56
N HIS A 132 3.99 19.99 -16.40
CA HIS A 132 2.89 20.88 -16.78
C HIS A 132 2.89 22.18 -15.97
N ASN A 133 3.13 22.10 -14.67
CA ASN A 133 3.15 23.27 -13.79
C ASN A 133 4.37 24.17 -14.05
N ALA A 134 5.50 23.58 -14.39
CA ALA A 134 6.66 24.33 -14.85
C ALA A 134 6.41 25.09 -16.18
N ALA A 135 5.50 24.57 -17.01
CA ALA A 135 5.02 25.22 -18.23
C ALA A 135 3.84 26.19 -18.01
N GLY A 136 3.49 26.48 -16.75
CA GLY A 136 2.45 27.47 -16.40
C GLY A 136 1.05 26.88 -16.17
N ALA A 137 0.88 25.58 -16.13
CA ALA A 137 -0.38 24.95 -15.70
C ALA A 137 -0.53 24.96 -14.15
N HIS A 138 -1.72 24.59 -13.67
CA HIS A 138 -2.06 24.45 -12.26
C HIS A 138 -2.70 23.08 -12.02
N ARG A 139 -1.91 22.02 -12.15
CA ARG A 139 -2.34 20.65 -11.89
C ARG A 139 -1.96 20.23 -10.49
N THR A 140 -2.81 19.47 -9.83
CA THR A 140 -2.54 18.89 -8.51
C THR A 140 -2.37 17.38 -8.60
N MET A 141 -1.58 16.83 -7.70
CA MET A 141 -1.43 15.39 -7.54
C MET A 141 -2.60 14.82 -6.72
N ARG A 142 -3.18 13.73 -7.19
CA ARG A 142 -4.15 12.93 -6.42
C ARG A 142 -3.47 11.67 -5.91
N TYR A 143 -3.61 11.43 -4.59
CA TYR A 143 -2.99 10.27 -3.92
C TYR A 143 -4.02 9.24 -3.43
N ASP A 144 -5.31 9.56 -3.52
CA ASP A 144 -6.41 8.72 -3.05
C ASP A 144 -6.67 7.48 -3.92
N ALA A 145 -6.27 7.52 -5.19
CA ALA A 145 -6.45 6.44 -6.15
C ALA A 145 -5.11 5.81 -6.62
N VAL A 146 -4.06 5.93 -5.81
CA VAL A 146 -2.76 5.33 -6.13
C VAL A 146 -2.71 3.86 -5.71
N PRO A 147 -2.52 2.92 -6.64
CA PRO A 147 -2.40 1.51 -6.29
C PRO A 147 -1.05 1.20 -5.61
N GLY A 148 -1.10 0.40 -4.55
CA GLY A 148 0.06 -0.21 -3.92
C GLY A 148 0.14 -1.70 -4.26
N CYS A 149 1.33 -2.18 -4.66
CA CYS A 149 1.54 -3.56 -5.08
C CYS A 149 2.67 -4.22 -4.29
N ILE A 150 2.45 -5.44 -3.82
CA ILE A 150 3.44 -6.25 -3.11
C ILE A 150 3.53 -7.60 -3.80
N TYR A 151 4.69 -7.88 -4.37
CA TYR A 151 4.95 -9.03 -5.24
C TYR A 151 5.34 -10.28 -4.46
N THR A 152 4.51 -10.64 -3.50
CA THR A 152 4.59 -11.92 -2.78
C THR A 152 3.92 -13.05 -3.58
N THR A 153 3.82 -14.25 -2.99
CA THR A 153 3.04 -15.36 -3.55
C THR A 153 2.09 -15.89 -2.48
N PRO A 154 0.78 -15.63 -2.59
CA PRO A 154 0.09 -14.82 -3.59
C PRO A 154 0.48 -13.33 -3.53
N GLU A 155 0.17 -12.57 -4.58
CA GLU A 155 0.38 -11.12 -4.63
C GLU A 155 -0.61 -10.39 -3.73
N ILE A 156 -0.22 -9.18 -3.28
CA ILE A 156 -1.12 -8.25 -2.60
C ILE A 156 -1.20 -6.97 -3.43
N ALA A 157 -2.40 -6.46 -3.63
CA ALA A 157 -2.62 -5.16 -4.22
C ALA A 157 -3.68 -4.39 -3.43
N CYS A 158 -3.49 -3.09 -3.30
CA CYS A 158 -4.41 -2.22 -2.58
C CYS A 158 -4.54 -0.87 -3.27
N VAL A 159 -5.68 -0.21 -3.09
CA VAL A 159 -5.91 1.19 -3.48
C VAL A 159 -6.95 1.81 -2.55
N GLY A 160 -6.80 3.08 -2.24
CA GLY A 160 -7.75 3.81 -1.39
C GLY A 160 -7.60 3.51 0.10
N LEU A 161 -8.70 3.58 0.83
CA LEU A 161 -8.74 3.45 2.28
C LEU A 161 -8.87 1.99 2.73
N THR A 162 -8.24 1.63 3.85
CA THR A 162 -8.59 0.42 4.61
C THR A 162 -9.92 0.63 5.33
N GLU A 163 -10.54 -0.47 5.79
CA GLU A 163 -11.75 -0.41 6.61
C GLU A 163 -11.55 0.50 7.82
N GLU A 164 -10.43 0.35 8.53
CA GLU A 164 -10.11 1.13 9.73
C GLU A 164 -9.91 2.62 9.41
N LYS A 165 -9.21 2.94 8.30
CA LYS A 165 -8.99 4.33 7.88
C LYS A 165 -10.29 5.00 7.45
N ALA A 166 -11.15 4.30 6.74
CA ALA A 166 -12.45 4.80 6.32
C ALA A 166 -13.36 5.06 7.54
N ALA A 167 -13.41 4.13 8.49
CA ALA A 167 -14.15 4.31 9.73
C ALA A 167 -13.60 5.48 10.56
N ALA A 168 -12.28 5.61 10.70
CA ALA A 168 -11.64 6.72 11.41
C ALA A 168 -11.89 8.09 10.74
N ALA A 169 -12.09 8.10 9.42
CA ALA A 169 -12.48 9.30 8.67
C ALA A 169 -13.99 9.62 8.79
N GLY A 170 -14.76 8.82 9.54
CA GLY A 170 -16.19 9.05 9.76
C GLY A 170 -17.10 8.57 8.64
N HIS A 171 -16.58 7.79 7.69
CA HIS A 171 -17.41 7.19 6.65
C HIS A 171 -18.25 6.02 7.21
N PRO A 172 -19.55 5.93 6.89
CA PRO A 172 -20.33 4.71 7.15
C PRO A 172 -19.84 3.61 6.19
N VAL A 173 -19.01 2.70 6.72
CA VAL A 173 -18.34 1.68 5.91
C VAL A 173 -19.23 0.48 5.70
N ARG A 174 -19.31 -0.01 4.47
CA ARG A 174 -19.76 -1.37 4.12
C ARG A 174 -18.61 -2.08 3.43
N VAL A 175 -18.33 -3.29 3.88
CA VAL A 175 -17.21 -4.09 3.37
C VAL A 175 -17.77 -5.30 2.64
N GLY A 176 -17.49 -5.40 1.35
CA GLY A 176 -17.67 -6.63 0.58
C GLY A 176 -16.39 -7.45 0.68
N LYS A 177 -16.54 -8.73 1.01
CA LYS A 177 -15.43 -9.69 1.10
C LYS A 177 -15.74 -10.88 0.20
N PHE A 178 -14.94 -11.06 -0.82
CA PHE A 178 -15.02 -12.25 -1.64
C PHE A 178 -14.04 -13.30 -1.12
N ASN A 179 -14.60 -14.21 -0.36
CA ASN A 179 -13.92 -15.42 0.07
C ASN A 179 -14.65 -16.63 -0.51
N VAL A 180 -15.18 -16.44 -1.73
CA VAL A 180 -16.05 -17.40 -2.42
C VAL A 180 -17.34 -17.70 -1.66
N SER A 181 -18.21 -16.69 -1.33
CA SER A 181 -19.69 -16.84 -1.11
C SER A 181 -20.47 -15.58 -0.65
N GLY A 182 -21.61 -15.23 -1.15
CA GLY A 182 -22.91 -14.57 -1.36
C GLY A 182 -23.58 -13.44 -0.58
N ASN A 183 -24.25 -12.48 -0.94
CA ASN A 183 -25.48 -11.85 -1.50
C ASN A 183 -26.09 -10.59 -0.79
N GLY A 184 -26.59 -9.48 -1.53
CA GLY A 184 -27.53 -8.35 -1.20
C GLY A 184 -27.10 -6.89 -1.57
N ARG A 185 -27.96 -5.93 -2.03
CA ARG A 185 -27.65 -4.64 -2.71
C ARG A 185 -27.58 -3.36 -1.88
N SER A 186 -26.69 -2.38 -2.30
CA SER A 186 -26.75 -0.96 -1.88
C SER A 186 -25.86 -0.04 -2.73
N LEU A 187 -26.26 1.26 -2.87
CA LEU A 187 -25.50 2.31 -3.55
C LEU A 187 -24.42 2.88 -2.62
N ALA A 188 -23.17 2.44 -2.77
CA ALA A 188 -22.03 2.95 -2.02
C ALA A 188 -20.87 3.33 -2.97
N MET A 189 -20.21 4.47 -2.74
CA MET A 189 -18.97 4.82 -3.46
C MET A 189 -17.84 3.86 -3.06
N VAL A 190 -16.99 3.50 -4.03
CA VAL A 190 -15.79 2.72 -3.75
C VAL A 190 -14.76 3.62 -3.05
N LEU A 191 -14.45 3.32 -1.79
CA LEU A 191 -13.47 4.05 -0.97
C LEU A 191 -12.10 3.36 -0.95
N GLY A 192 -12.04 2.07 -1.21
CA GLY A 192 -10.81 1.29 -1.23
C GLY A 192 -11.06 -0.16 -1.65
N CYS A 193 -9.97 -0.84 -1.98
CA CYS A 193 -9.94 -2.26 -2.29
C CYS A 193 -8.60 -2.86 -1.88
N HIS A 194 -8.64 -4.05 -1.30
CA HIS A 194 -7.47 -4.83 -0.93
C HIS A 194 -7.63 -6.25 -1.43
N ILE A 195 -6.68 -6.72 -2.23
CA ILE A 195 -6.73 -8.02 -2.90
C ILE A 195 -5.54 -8.85 -2.44
N LEU A 196 -5.79 -10.10 -2.10
CA LEU A 196 -4.79 -11.13 -1.88
C LEU A 196 -5.11 -12.29 -2.82
N ALA A 197 -4.48 -12.34 -3.99
CA ALA A 197 -4.76 -13.31 -5.03
C ALA A 197 -3.59 -13.45 -6.02
N PRO A 198 -3.52 -14.51 -6.82
CA PRO A 198 -2.72 -14.51 -8.04
C PRO A 198 -3.14 -13.34 -8.95
N HIS A 199 -2.18 -12.63 -9.54
CA HIS A 199 -2.41 -11.47 -10.43
C HIS A 199 -3.16 -10.29 -9.79
N ALA A 200 -3.13 -10.16 -8.46
CA ALA A 200 -3.78 -9.04 -7.75
C ALA A 200 -3.29 -7.68 -8.25
N THR A 201 -2.00 -7.59 -8.57
CA THR A 201 -1.35 -6.35 -9.04
C THR A 201 -1.81 -5.90 -10.42
N GLU A 202 -2.26 -6.84 -11.27
CA GLU A 202 -2.83 -6.52 -12.60
C GLU A 202 -4.29 -6.07 -12.48
N MET A 203 -5.05 -6.60 -11.53
CA MET A 203 -6.48 -6.31 -11.38
C MET A 203 -6.76 -4.98 -10.69
N ILE A 204 -5.89 -4.51 -9.80
CA ILE A 204 -6.14 -3.35 -8.95
C ILE A 204 -6.38 -2.06 -9.74
N GLY A 205 -5.91 -1.99 -10.99
CA GLY A 205 -6.08 -0.84 -11.88
C GLY A 205 -7.54 -0.49 -12.17
N GLU A 206 -8.42 -1.48 -12.26
CA GLU A 206 -9.86 -1.28 -12.43
C GLU A 206 -10.47 -0.51 -11.25
N ILE A 207 -10.14 -0.92 -10.03
CA ILE A 207 -10.64 -0.26 -8.83
C ILE A 207 -9.99 1.12 -8.64
N ALA A 208 -8.72 1.29 -9.02
CA ALA A 208 -8.10 2.61 -9.05
C ALA A 208 -8.85 3.57 -10.00
N LEU A 209 -9.27 3.07 -11.18
CA LEU A 209 -10.11 3.84 -12.12
C LEU A 209 -11.49 4.16 -11.53
N ALA A 210 -12.10 3.21 -10.82
CA ALA A 210 -13.39 3.44 -10.16
C ALA A 210 -13.30 4.54 -9.08
N ILE A 211 -12.29 4.50 -8.22
CA ILE A 211 -12.04 5.53 -7.19
C ILE A 211 -11.73 6.89 -7.85
N GLN A 212 -10.87 6.89 -8.87
CA GLN A 212 -10.49 8.11 -9.60
C GLN A 212 -11.71 8.87 -10.17
N ASN A 213 -12.74 8.13 -10.58
CA ASN A 213 -13.96 8.67 -11.19
C ASN A 213 -15.16 8.71 -10.24
N GLY A 214 -15.00 8.39 -8.95
CA GLY A 214 -16.07 8.42 -7.96
C GLY A 214 -17.19 7.41 -8.25
N LEU A 215 -16.86 6.25 -8.86
CA LEU A 215 -17.84 5.22 -9.19
C LEU A 215 -18.32 4.49 -7.92
N THR A 216 -19.50 3.90 -8.03
CA THR A 216 -20.11 3.09 -6.97
C THR A 216 -19.68 1.62 -7.05
N ALA A 217 -19.86 0.87 -5.96
CA ALA A 217 -19.71 -0.58 -5.99
C ALA A 217 -20.68 -1.21 -7.00
N GLY A 218 -21.93 -0.67 -7.14
CA GLY A 218 -22.87 -1.09 -8.16
C GLY A 218 -22.33 -0.92 -9.59
N ALA A 219 -21.60 0.15 -9.88
CA ALA A 219 -20.99 0.32 -11.21
C ALA A 219 -19.92 -0.77 -11.51
N VAL A 220 -19.18 -1.22 -10.48
CA VAL A 220 -18.22 -2.32 -10.63
C VAL A 220 -18.95 -3.65 -10.77
N SER A 221 -19.98 -3.91 -9.95
CA SER A 221 -20.75 -5.16 -9.97
C SER A 221 -21.57 -5.34 -11.25
N ASP A 222 -22.07 -4.25 -11.83
CA ASP A 222 -22.83 -4.28 -13.10
C ASP A 222 -21.91 -4.41 -14.33
N THR A 223 -20.58 -4.23 -14.15
CA THR A 223 -19.61 -4.43 -15.22
C THR A 223 -19.43 -5.93 -15.47
N ILE A 224 -19.68 -6.37 -16.72
CA ILE A 224 -19.51 -7.77 -17.12
C ILE A 224 -18.03 -8.13 -17.19
N HIS A 225 -17.59 -9.03 -16.31
CA HIS A 225 -16.24 -9.59 -16.35
C HIS A 225 -16.21 -10.88 -17.18
N ALA A 226 -15.09 -11.11 -17.86
CA ALA A 226 -14.94 -12.29 -18.69
C ALA A 226 -14.85 -13.57 -17.83
N HIS A 227 -15.54 -14.63 -18.22
CA HIS A 227 -15.53 -15.93 -17.55
C HIS A 227 -14.81 -16.97 -18.42
N PRO A 228 -13.91 -17.84 -17.84
CA PRO A 228 -13.41 -17.80 -16.47
C PRO A 228 -12.16 -16.91 -16.34
N THR A 229 -12.17 -15.91 -15.45
CA THR A 229 -10.99 -15.08 -15.16
C THR A 229 -10.87 -14.80 -13.66
N VAL A 230 -9.66 -14.43 -13.21
CA VAL A 230 -9.43 -14.03 -11.82
C VAL A 230 -10.07 -12.67 -11.53
N SER A 231 -10.26 -11.81 -12.53
CA SER A 231 -10.88 -10.48 -12.36
C SER A 231 -12.36 -10.53 -11.91
N GLU A 232 -13.04 -11.65 -12.11
CA GLU A 232 -14.41 -11.86 -11.58
C GLU A 232 -14.50 -11.65 -10.08
N ILE A 233 -13.40 -11.83 -9.32
CA ILE A 233 -13.37 -11.56 -7.88
C ILE A 233 -13.70 -10.10 -7.53
N LEU A 234 -13.41 -9.15 -8.41
CA LEU A 234 -13.74 -7.73 -8.23
C LEU A 234 -15.24 -7.50 -8.30
N MET A 235 -15.87 -8.06 -9.32
CA MET A 235 -17.31 -8.03 -9.51
C MET A 235 -18.02 -8.72 -8.34
N GLU A 236 -17.56 -9.90 -7.94
CA GLU A 236 -18.15 -10.66 -6.83
C GLU A 236 -17.98 -9.94 -5.49
N ALA A 237 -16.82 -9.33 -5.23
CA ALA A 237 -16.63 -8.51 -4.03
C ALA A 237 -17.52 -7.25 -4.04
N ALA A 238 -17.68 -6.61 -5.19
CA ALA A 238 -18.60 -5.49 -5.36
C ALA A 238 -20.06 -5.93 -5.22
N HIS A 239 -20.45 -7.10 -5.74
CA HIS A 239 -21.72 -7.73 -5.46
C HIS A 239 -21.92 -8.00 -3.98
N ASP A 240 -20.86 -8.40 -3.24
CA ASP A 240 -20.98 -8.66 -1.78
C ASP A 240 -21.21 -7.37 -0.98
N VAL A 241 -20.62 -6.23 -1.37
CA VAL A 241 -20.97 -4.91 -0.78
C VAL A 241 -22.48 -4.67 -0.85
N GLU A 242 -23.09 -5.12 -1.93
CA GLU A 242 -24.52 -5.02 -2.20
C GLU A 242 -25.30 -6.26 -1.79
N GLY A 243 -24.60 -7.31 -1.31
CA GLY A 243 -25.07 -8.62 -0.91
C GLY A 243 -25.73 -9.41 -2.04
N LEU A 244 -25.23 -9.35 -3.26
CA LEU A 244 -25.70 -10.07 -4.45
C LEU A 244 -24.71 -11.11 -4.97
N CYS A 245 -23.63 -11.36 -4.26
CA CYS A 245 -22.61 -12.30 -4.69
C CYS A 245 -23.19 -13.70 -4.92
N CYS A 246 -23.06 -14.24 -6.11
CA CYS A 246 -23.68 -15.49 -6.53
C CYS A 246 -22.84 -16.73 -6.18
N HIS A 247 -21.55 -16.56 -5.87
CA HIS A 247 -20.59 -17.64 -5.71
C HIS A 247 -19.98 -17.70 -4.29
N LYS A 248 -20.74 -17.32 -3.29
CA LYS A 248 -20.34 -17.42 -1.88
C LYS A 248 -20.49 -18.88 -1.40
N LEU A 249 -19.39 -19.57 -1.08
CA LEU A 249 -19.39 -20.87 -0.39
C LEU A 249 -19.51 -20.70 1.11
#